data_7f45ac5e3ee4c249f551516cca7cc71f
#
_entry.id   7f45ac5e3ee4c249f551516cca7cc71f
#
_cell.length_a   1.000
_cell.length_b   1.000
_cell.length_c   1.000
_cell.angle_alpha   90.00
_cell.angle_beta   90.00
_cell.angle_gamma   90.00
#
_symmetry.space_group_name_H-M   'P 1'
#
loop_
_entity.id
_entity.type
_entity.pdbx_description
1 polymer ?
#
loop_
_entity_poly.entity_id
_entity_poly.type
_entity_poly.pdbx_seq_one_letter_code
_entity_poly.pdbx_strand_id
1 'polypeptide(L)'
;TVVPAQVDQYFVYAIQDFEAQYGRPPSPRWHMLPRSAIAKVLRLAQGKWPPDAEMVGPDSEHRHEICNEYETWLRDERGLASASIAALMWEARNFLRWQFDRGGVASLQALAVTDVDRYMDMRAPGLGRKSLADVAERLRSVVRYLHRTGRIPTDLTPHIIGPMLYAYEDVPSTLDKSQIAAVLGATKEDQSPRGLRDYAILQMLATYGLREGEICRLRLEDVNWRGESLRIRHTKTNAYSYMPLLAHVGEALLDYLRLGRPGTEIREIFIRSLAPYTAITNLYGMIRGRLAAAGVEPAGKRGPHVFRHARAVEMLRASVPQKIIGDVLGHRSTESTNAYLKLATDDLRAVALDVPGTEVLS
;
A
#
# COMPACT_ATOMS: atom_id res chain seq x y z
N THR A 1 -8.96 -3.59 -34.04
CA THR A 1 -8.76 -3.10 -32.68
C THR A 1 -9.54 -4.00 -31.71
N VAL A 2 -8.87 -4.54 -30.68
CA VAL A 2 -9.54 -5.35 -29.66
C VAL A 2 -10.19 -4.40 -28.65
N VAL A 3 -11.41 -4.72 -28.21
CA VAL A 3 -12.14 -3.95 -27.20
C VAL A 3 -12.30 -4.77 -25.88
N PRO A 4 -12.51 -4.12 -24.74
CA PRO A 4 -12.61 -4.80 -23.44
C PRO A 4 -13.64 -5.94 -23.39
N ALA A 5 -14.80 -5.75 -24.05
CA ALA A 5 -15.84 -6.77 -24.11
C ALA A 5 -15.37 -8.09 -24.76
N GLN A 6 -14.51 -8.01 -25.79
CA GLN A 6 -13.95 -9.21 -26.44
C GLN A 6 -12.98 -9.95 -25.50
N VAL A 7 -12.21 -9.23 -24.70
CA VAL A 7 -11.34 -9.84 -23.67
C VAL A 7 -12.18 -10.49 -22.56
N ASP A 8 -13.28 -9.87 -22.14
CA ASP A 8 -14.17 -10.45 -21.14
C ASP A 8 -14.84 -11.71 -21.70
N GLN A 9 -15.30 -11.68 -22.94
CA GLN A 9 -15.87 -12.84 -23.61
C GLN A 9 -14.87 -14.00 -23.76
N TYR A 10 -13.61 -13.70 -24.10
CA TYR A 10 -12.54 -14.70 -24.09
C TYR A 10 -12.42 -15.40 -22.73
N PHE A 11 -12.47 -14.66 -21.62
CA PHE A 11 -12.38 -15.27 -20.30
C PHE A 11 -13.61 -16.10 -19.91
N VAL A 12 -14.80 -15.78 -20.43
CA VAL A 12 -15.99 -16.63 -20.28
C VAL A 12 -15.75 -17.98 -20.94
N TYR A 13 -15.27 -18.01 -22.17
CA TYR A 13 -14.93 -19.27 -22.86
C TYR A 13 -13.80 -20.03 -22.19
N ALA A 14 -12.74 -19.34 -21.79
CA ALA A 14 -11.59 -19.96 -21.13
C ALA A 14 -11.95 -20.58 -19.77
N ILE A 15 -12.92 -20.04 -19.04
CA ILE A 15 -13.47 -20.62 -17.81
C ILE A 15 -14.25 -21.90 -18.14
N GLN A 16 -15.12 -21.87 -19.15
CA GLN A 16 -15.88 -23.04 -19.61
C GLN A 16 -14.97 -24.19 -20.05
N ASP A 17 -13.92 -23.87 -20.82
CA ASP A 17 -12.93 -24.86 -21.24
C ASP A 17 -12.18 -25.47 -20.04
N PHE A 18 -11.80 -24.64 -19.05
CA PHE A 18 -11.18 -25.10 -17.83
C PHE A 18 -12.09 -26.04 -17.04
N GLU A 19 -13.37 -25.69 -16.91
CA GLU A 19 -14.37 -26.53 -16.23
C GLU A 19 -14.59 -27.85 -16.95
N ALA A 20 -14.66 -27.83 -18.29
CA ALA A 20 -14.77 -29.02 -19.10
C ALA A 20 -13.57 -29.94 -18.96
N GLN A 21 -12.35 -29.39 -18.90
CA GLN A 21 -11.10 -30.13 -18.82
C GLN A 21 -10.83 -30.70 -17.42
N TYR A 22 -11.16 -29.95 -16.36
CA TYR A 22 -10.75 -30.28 -15.00
C TYR A 22 -11.93 -30.66 -14.06
N GLY A 23 -13.17 -30.61 -14.53
CA GLY A 23 -14.37 -30.97 -13.76
C GLY A 23 -14.67 -30.05 -12.57
N ARG A 24 -14.03 -28.89 -12.51
CA ARG A 24 -14.20 -27.88 -11.44
C ARG A 24 -13.95 -26.47 -11.96
N PRO A 25 -14.58 -25.45 -11.37
CA PRO A 25 -14.28 -24.05 -11.72
C PRO A 25 -12.84 -23.67 -11.35
N PRO A 26 -12.22 -22.76 -12.13
CA PRO A 26 -10.92 -22.22 -11.78
C PRO A 26 -10.97 -21.39 -10.51
N SER A 27 -9.84 -21.20 -9.84
CA SER A 27 -9.79 -20.32 -8.68
C SER A 27 -10.15 -18.88 -9.07
N PRO A 28 -10.72 -18.08 -8.16
CA PRO A 28 -11.06 -16.67 -8.45
C PRO A 28 -9.88 -15.81 -8.95
N ARG A 29 -8.65 -16.25 -8.72
CA ARG A 29 -7.43 -15.58 -9.16
C ARG A 29 -6.82 -16.13 -10.44
N TRP A 30 -7.36 -17.23 -10.97
CA TRP A 30 -6.81 -17.92 -12.15
C TRP A 30 -6.65 -16.99 -13.35
N HIS A 31 -7.63 -16.12 -13.62
CA HIS A 31 -7.62 -15.20 -14.75
C HIS A 31 -6.69 -13.99 -14.58
N MET A 32 -6.17 -13.71 -13.36
CA MET A 32 -5.39 -12.47 -13.11
C MET A 32 -4.10 -12.40 -13.91
N LEU A 33 -3.35 -13.48 -14.00
CA LEU A 33 -2.09 -13.51 -14.77
C LEU A 33 -2.33 -13.44 -16.28
N PRO A 34 -3.20 -14.28 -16.89
CA PRO A 34 -3.53 -14.17 -18.32
C PRO A 34 -4.11 -12.80 -18.67
N ARG A 35 -5.03 -12.25 -17.89
CA ARG A 35 -5.61 -10.92 -18.13
C ARG A 35 -4.53 -9.82 -18.10
N SER A 36 -3.58 -9.90 -17.18
CA SER A 36 -2.45 -8.97 -17.12
C SER A 36 -1.52 -9.10 -18.31
N ALA A 37 -1.28 -10.32 -18.79
CA ALA A 37 -0.46 -10.57 -19.98
C ALA A 37 -1.13 -10.02 -21.24
N ILE A 38 -2.42 -10.32 -21.45
CA ILE A 38 -3.23 -9.79 -22.56
C ILE A 38 -3.22 -8.25 -22.55
N ALA A 39 -3.43 -7.64 -21.37
CA ALA A 39 -3.40 -6.18 -21.24
C ALA A 39 -2.04 -5.57 -21.65
N LYS A 40 -0.92 -6.24 -21.36
CA LYS A 40 0.41 -5.78 -21.81
C LYS A 40 0.59 -5.89 -23.31
N VAL A 41 0.19 -7.00 -23.90
CA VAL A 41 0.25 -7.21 -25.36
C VAL A 41 -0.61 -6.17 -26.06
N LEU A 42 -1.83 -5.93 -25.59
CA LEU A 42 -2.73 -4.94 -26.17
C LEU A 42 -2.21 -3.50 -26.03
N ARG A 43 -1.53 -3.16 -24.93
CA ARG A 43 -0.84 -1.85 -24.82
C ARG A 43 0.28 -1.69 -25.85
N LEU A 44 1.04 -2.74 -26.10
CA LEU A 44 2.09 -2.70 -27.12
C LEU A 44 1.50 -2.60 -28.53
N ALA A 45 0.43 -3.33 -28.80
CA ALA A 45 -0.19 -3.39 -30.13
C ALA A 45 -1.04 -2.14 -30.45
N GLN A 46 -1.69 -1.55 -29.47
CA GLN A 46 -2.66 -0.47 -29.63
C GLN A 46 -2.23 0.86 -28.99
N GLY A 47 -1.03 0.91 -28.39
CA GLY A 47 -0.50 2.08 -27.68
C GLY A 47 -1.13 2.31 -26.30
N LYS A 48 -2.41 1.97 -26.11
CA LYS A 48 -3.15 2.14 -24.87
C LYS A 48 -4.07 0.95 -24.60
N TRP A 49 -4.14 0.51 -23.36
CA TRP A 49 -5.09 -0.51 -22.92
C TRP A 49 -5.42 -0.36 -21.42
N PRO A 50 -6.70 -0.43 -21.00
CA PRO A 50 -7.87 -0.43 -21.88
C PRO A 50 -7.94 0.85 -22.72
N PRO A 51 -8.62 0.83 -23.87
CA PRO A 51 -8.93 2.05 -24.61
C PRO A 51 -9.72 2.97 -23.68
N ASP A 52 -9.70 4.25 -23.95
CA ASP A 52 -10.59 5.16 -23.25
C ASP A 52 -12.02 4.62 -23.40
N ALA A 53 -12.76 4.57 -22.31
CA ALA A 53 -14.16 4.23 -22.38
C ALA A 53 -14.79 5.17 -23.42
N GLU A 54 -15.42 4.61 -24.45
CA GLU A 54 -16.19 5.43 -25.36
C GLU A 54 -17.13 6.26 -24.52
N MET A 55 -16.96 7.58 -24.57
CA MET A 55 -17.85 8.50 -23.89
C MET A 55 -19.15 8.51 -24.71
N VAL A 56 -20.01 7.53 -24.43
CA VAL A 56 -21.29 7.39 -25.09
C VAL A 56 -22.32 8.16 -24.27
N GLY A 57 -22.68 9.33 -24.78
CA GLY A 57 -23.76 10.15 -24.26
C GLY A 57 -23.35 11.24 -23.26
N PRO A 58 -24.23 12.24 -23.08
CA PRO A 58 -23.95 13.46 -22.32
C PRO A 58 -23.61 13.20 -20.85
N ASP A 59 -24.18 12.19 -20.24
CA ASP A 59 -23.89 11.82 -18.84
C ASP A 59 -22.46 11.34 -18.65
N SER A 60 -21.91 10.61 -19.63
CA SER A 60 -20.52 10.14 -19.60
C SER A 60 -19.53 11.29 -19.76
N GLU A 61 -19.83 12.20 -20.67
CA GLU A 61 -19.04 13.42 -20.90
C GLU A 61 -19.02 14.30 -19.67
N HIS A 62 -20.17 14.58 -19.08
CA HIS A 62 -20.29 15.42 -17.91
C HIS A 62 -19.59 14.83 -16.69
N ARG A 63 -19.71 13.51 -16.48
CA ARG A 63 -18.96 12.81 -15.41
C ARG A 63 -17.45 12.92 -15.61
N HIS A 64 -16.98 12.82 -16.84
CA HIS A 64 -15.57 12.94 -17.18
C HIS A 64 -15.05 14.36 -16.92
N GLU A 65 -15.83 15.38 -17.31
CA GLU A 65 -15.55 16.78 -17.04
C GLU A 65 -15.40 17.04 -15.52
N ILE A 66 -16.37 16.61 -14.71
CA ILE A 66 -16.30 16.73 -13.25
C ILE A 66 -15.02 16.06 -12.70
N CYS A 67 -14.68 14.88 -13.18
CA CYS A 67 -13.48 14.17 -12.74
C CYS A 67 -12.20 14.94 -13.08
N ASN A 68 -12.09 15.49 -14.30
CA ASN A 68 -10.91 16.23 -14.74
C ASN A 68 -10.73 17.53 -13.95
N GLU A 69 -11.81 18.28 -13.75
CA GLU A 69 -11.78 19.50 -12.97
C GLU A 69 -11.47 19.23 -11.49
N TYR A 70 -12.04 18.16 -10.93
CA TYR A 70 -11.74 17.75 -9.56
C TYR A 70 -10.25 17.35 -9.40
N GLU A 71 -9.68 16.63 -10.37
CA GLU A 71 -8.27 16.28 -10.37
C GLU A 71 -7.37 17.52 -10.45
N THR A 72 -7.73 18.48 -11.29
CA THR A 72 -7.03 19.76 -11.41
C THR A 72 -7.11 20.55 -10.10
N TRP A 73 -8.28 20.65 -9.49
CA TRP A 73 -8.46 21.29 -8.18
C TRP A 73 -7.61 20.65 -7.08
N LEU A 74 -7.56 19.30 -7.03
CA LEU A 74 -6.74 18.58 -6.06
C LEU A 74 -5.24 18.84 -6.24
N ARG A 75 -4.80 18.96 -7.50
CA ARG A 75 -3.40 19.20 -7.84
C ARG A 75 -3.00 20.64 -7.62
N ASP A 76 -3.74 21.57 -8.19
CA ASP A 76 -3.31 22.96 -8.36
C ASP A 76 -3.72 23.83 -7.18
N GLU A 77 -4.94 23.66 -6.64
CA GLU A 77 -5.41 24.45 -5.50
C GLU A 77 -5.10 23.78 -4.15
N ARG A 78 -5.18 22.45 -4.07
CA ARG A 78 -4.92 21.72 -2.81
C ARG A 78 -3.48 21.25 -2.67
N GLY A 79 -2.66 21.29 -3.74
CA GLY A 79 -1.25 20.90 -3.72
C GLY A 79 -0.99 19.45 -3.26
N LEU A 80 -1.92 18.53 -3.54
CA LEU A 80 -1.83 17.17 -3.03
C LEU A 80 -0.83 16.32 -3.83
N ALA A 81 -0.17 15.40 -3.14
CA ALA A 81 0.71 14.43 -3.78
C ALA A 81 -0.07 13.47 -4.70
N SER A 82 0.55 13.05 -5.81
CA SER A 82 -0.06 12.20 -6.85
C SER A 82 -0.72 10.93 -6.30
N ALA A 83 -0.14 10.29 -5.27
CA ALA A 83 -0.73 9.11 -4.65
C ALA A 83 -2.04 9.42 -3.91
N SER A 84 -2.12 10.60 -3.25
CA SER A 84 -3.35 11.06 -2.59
C SER A 84 -4.41 11.41 -3.61
N ILE A 85 -4.02 12.10 -4.69
CA ILE A 85 -4.91 12.40 -5.81
C ILE A 85 -5.48 11.11 -6.41
N ALA A 86 -4.64 10.11 -6.70
CA ALA A 86 -5.09 8.85 -7.26
C ALA A 86 -6.13 8.14 -6.38
N ALA A 87 -5.95 8.17 -5.05
CA ALA A 87 -6.91 7.58 -4.10
C ALA A 87 -8.24 8.34 -4.05
N LEU A 88 -8.20 9.67 -4.09
CA LEU A 88 -9.39 10.53 -4.12
C LEU A 88 -10.13 10.37 -5.46
N MET A 89 -9.41 10.36 -6.57
CA MET A 89 -9.96 10.17 -7.91
C MET A 89 -10.60 8.80 -8.09
N TRP A 90 -10.03 7.76 -7.47
CA TRP A 90 -10.64 6.44 -7.51
C TRP A 90 -12.02 6.43 -6.85
N GLU A 91 -12.15 7.04 -5.68
CA GLU A 91 -13.45 7.14 -4.99
C GLU A 91 -14.42 8.07 -5.73
N ALA A 92 -13.94 9.21 -6.24
CA ALA A 92 -14.74 10.12 -7.06
C ALA A 92 -15.36 9.43 -8.28
N ARG A 93 -14.56 8.67 -9.02
CA ARG A 93 -15.04 7.93 -10.20
C ARG A 93 -16.08 6.87 -9.84
N ASN A 94 -15.90 6.18 -8.70
CA ASN A 94 -16.86 5.18 -8.23
C ASN A 94 -18.19 5.84 -7.80
N PHE A 95 -18.10 6.91 -7.00
CA PHE A 95 -19.29 7.64 -6.54
C PHE A 95 -20.07 8.26 -7.70
N LEU A 96 -19.39 8.99 -8.58
CA LEU A 96 -20.04 9.62 -9.72
C LEU A 96 -20.64 8.60 -10.68
N ARG A 97 -19.97 7.46 -10.92
CA ARG A 97 -20.55 6.38 -11.72
C ARG A 97 -21.84 5.88 -11.07
N TRP A 98 -21.77 5.52 -9.80
CA TRP A 98 -22.92 5.01 -9.06
C TRP A 98 -24.10 5.99 -9.04
N GLN A 99 -23.83 7.29 -8.90
CA GLN A 99 -24.86 8.33 -8.87
C GLN A 99 -25.47 8.55 -10.25
N PHE A 100 -24.65 8.63 -11.30
CA PHE A 100 -25.13 8.84 -12.68
C PHE A 100 -25.91 7.64 -13.21
N ASP A 101 -25.54 6.42 -12.84
CA ASP A 101 -26.29 5.20 -13.23
C ASP A 101 -27.73 5.20 -12.65
N ARG A 102 -28.04 6.06 -11.70
CA ARG A 102 -29.35 6.17 -11.03
C ARG A 102 -30.27 7.25 -11.63
N GLY A 103 -29.78 8.21 -12.33
CA GLY A 103 -30.59 9.28 -12.88
C GLY A 103 -29.84 10.36 -13.65
N GLY A 104 -28.67 10.04 -14.16
CA GLY A 104 -27.85 10.95 -14.95
C GLY A 104 -27.42 12.22 -14.21
N VAL A 105 -27.20 13.29 -14.95
CA VAL A 105 -26.81 14.62 -14.44
C VAL A 105 -27.81 15.16 -13.40
N ALA A 106 -29.12 14.96 -13.65
CA ALA A 106 -30.17 15.44 -12.75
C ALA A 106 -30.08 14.84 -11.34
N SER A 107 -29.52 13.64 -11.23
CA SER A 107 -29.34 12.97 -9.93
C SER A 107 -28.39 13.71 -8.98
N LEU A 108 -27.46 14.53 -9.48
CA LEU A 108 -26.59 15.36 -8.65
C LEU A 108 -27.36 16.50 -7.99
N GLN A 109 -28.27 17.14 -8.72
CA GLN A 109 -29.10 18.21 -8.16
C GLN A 109 -30.09 17.70 -7.11
N ALA A 110 -30.47 16.43 -7.21
CA ALA A 110 -31.38 15.76 -6.27
C ALA A 110 -30.63 14.97 -5.18
N LEU A 111 -29.29 15.08 -5.10
CA LEU A 111 -28.49 14.32 -4.14
C LEU A 111 -28.90 14.65 -2.71
N ALA A 112 -29.27 13.62 -1.94
CA ALA A 112 -29.73 13.71 -0.57
C ALA A 112 -28.83 12.90 0.39
N VAL A 113 -29.02 13.12 1.70
CA VAL A 113 -28.32 12.36 2.76
C VAL A 113 -28.55 10.85 2.58
N THR A 114 -29.75 10.45 2.23
CA THR A 114 -30.12 9.03 2.00
C THR A 114 -29.33 8.39 0.86
N ASP A 115 -28.87 9.16 -0.14
CA ASP A 115 -28.05 8.63 -1.22
C ASP A 115 -26.60 8.44 -0.75
N VAL A 116 -26.10 9.33 0.10
CA VAL A 116 -24.81 9.19 0.76
C VAL A 116 -24.78 7.92 1.61
N ASP A 117 -25.80 7.70 2.44
CA ASP A 117 -25.93 6.50 3.28
C ASP A 117 -25.96 5.23 2.43
N ARG A 118 -26.78 5.20 1.37
CA ARG A 118 -26.86 4.06 0.43
C ARG A 118 -25.52 3.77 -0.25
N TYR A 119 -24.77 4.83 -0.62
CA TYR A 119 -23.45 4.63 -1.19
C TYR A 119 -22.47 4.04 -0.17
N MET A 120 -22.47 4.54 1.07
CA MET A 120 -21.64 3.99 2.14
C MET A 120 -22.00 2.55 2.46
N ASP A 121 -23.28 2.20 2.50
CA ASP A 121 -23.77 0.83 2.71
C ASP A 121 -23.34 -0.12 1.56
N MET A 122 -23.40 0.37 0.32
CA MET A 122 -22.92 -0.40 -0.85
C MET A 122 -21.40 -0.63 -0.81
N ARG A 123 -20.65 0.31 -0.22
CA ARG A 123 -19.19 0.21 -0.10
C ARG A 123 -18.72 -0.64 1.09
N ALA A 124 -19.53 -0.77 2.14
CA ALA A 124 -19.17 -1.40 3.41
C ALA A 124 -18.83 -2.90 3.33
N PRO A 125 -19.55 -3.75 2.53
CA PRO A 125 -19.29 -5.19 2.52
C PRO A 125 -17.83 -5.54 2.20
N GLY A 126 -17.20 -6.32 3.08
CA GLY A 126 -15.81 -6.77 2.91
C GLY A 126 -14.74 -5.74 3.29
N LEU A 127 -15.10 -4.53 3.68
CA LEU A 127 -14.17 -3.53 4.19
C LEU A 127 -14.06 -3.58 5.72
N GLY A 128 -12.82 -3.51 6.21
CA GLY A 128 -12.58 -3.25 7.63
C GLY A 128 -12.89 -1.78 7.99
N ARG A 129 -13.11 -1.51 9.29
CA ARG A 129 -13.49 -0.17 9.82
C ARG A 129 -12.59 0.96 9.32
N LYS A 130 -11.26 0.77 9.36
CA LYS A 130 -10.29 1.76 8.85
C LYS A 130 -10.48 2.04 7.36
N SER A 131 -10.69 1.02 6.55
CA SER A 131 -10.91 1.18 5.11
C SER A 131 -12.22 1.92 4.81
N LEU A 132 -13.27 1.64 5.58
CA LEU A 132 -14.55 2.34 5.44
C LEU A 132 -14.45 3.80 5.90
N ALA A 133 -13.69 4.08 6.96
CA ALA A 133 -13.39 5.45 7.37
C ALA A 133 -12.63 6.22 6.27
N ASP A 134 -11.66 5.56 5.60
CA ASP A 134 -10.95 6.15 4.47
C ASP A 134 -11.87 6.42 3.26
N VAL A 135 -12.87 5.56 3.01
CA VAL A 135 -13.94 5.81 2.01
C VAL A 135 -14.72 7.07 2.38
N ALA A 136 -15.19 7.18 3.63
CA ALA A 136 -15.93 8.34 4.11
C ALA A 136 -15.13 9.65 3.94
N GLU A 137 -13.83 9.65 4.29
CA GLU A 137 -12.97 10.83 4.10
C GLU A 137 -12.81 11.23 2.64
N ARG A 138 -12.62 10.24 1.75
CA ARG A 138 -12.52 10.49 0.31
C ARG A 138 -13.83 11.00 -0.25
N LEU A 139 -14.96 10.42 0.16
CA LEU A 139 -16.29 10.88 -0.25
C LEU A 139 -16.57 12.31 0.21
N ARG A 140 -16.21 12.68 1.46
CA ARG A 140 -16.30 14.06 1.94
C ARG A 140 -15.55 15.03 1.04
N SER A 141 -14.38 14.66 0.54
CA SER A 141 -13.60 15.51 -0.37
C SER A 141 -14.33 15.74 -1.70
N VAL A 142 -14.93 14.70 -2.27
CA VAL A 142 -15.70 14.78 -3.53
C VAL A 142 -16.96 15.63 -3.35
N VAL A 143 -17.76 15.34 -2.31
CA VAL A 143 -19.02 16.03 -2.04
C VAL A 143 -18.77 17.51 -1.73
N ARG A 144 -17.72 17.83 -0.98
CA ARG A 144 -17.30 19.23 -0.74
C ARG A 144 -16.98 19.96 -2.04
N TYR A 145 -16.27 19.29 -2.96
CA TYR A 145 -15.97 19.87 -4.27
C TYR A 145 -17.23 20.10 -5.09
N LEU A 146 -18.14 19.13 -5.15
CA LEU A 146 -19.40 19.25 -5.88
C LEU A 146 -20.27 20.40 -5.34
N HIS A 147 -20.34 20.57 -4.01
CA HIS A 147 -21.05 21.69 -3.38
C HIS A 147 -20.37 23.01 -3.69
N ARG A 148 -19.06 23.12 -3.51
CA ARG A 148 -18.28 24.33 -3.80
C ARG A 148 -18.44 24.83 -5.25
N THR A 149 -18.61 23.90 -6.19
CA THR A 149 -18.79 24.21 -7.63
C THR A 149 -20.25 24.33 -8.04
N GLY A 150 -21.20 24.34 -7.08
CA GLY A 150 -22.63 24.50 -7.35
C GLY A 150 -23.30 23.29 -8.04
N ARG A 151 -22.61 22.14 -8.11
CA ARG A 151 -23.16 20.93 -8.74
C ARG A 151 -24.17 20.20 -7.87
N ILE A 152 -24.10 20.43 -6.57
CA ILE A 152 -25.12 20.01 -5.59
C ILE A 152 -25.57 21.22 -4.78
N PRO A 153 -26.87 21.36 -4.46
CA PRO A 153 -27.40 22.55 -3.80
C PRO A 153 -27.06 22.63 -2.32
N THR A 154 -26.84 21.50 -1.67
CA THR A 154 -26.66 21.41 -0.20
C THR A 154 -25.31 20.80 0.15
N ASP A 155 -24.64 21.33 1.18
CA ASP A 155 -23.45 20.70 1.72
C ASP A 155 -23.80 19.46 2.55
N LEU A 156 -23.60 18.30 1.94
CA LEU A 156 -23.82 16.99 2.59
C LEU A 156 -22.58 16.49 3.36
N THR A 157 -21.49 17.23 3.35
CA THR A 157 -20.22 16.81 4.00
C THR A 157 -20.38 16.44 5.49
N PRO A 158 -21.18 17.17 6.30
CA PRO A 158 -21.37 16.84 7.71
C PRO A 158 -22.12 15.52 7.94
N HIS A 159 -22.91 15.10 6.96
CA HIS A 159 -23.71 13.86 7.05
C HIS A 159 -22.97 12.60 6.62
N ILE A 160 -21.76 12.73 6.06
CA ILE A 160 -20.94 11.57 5.71
C ILE A 160 -20.27 11.07 6.99
N ILE A 161 -20.86 10.07 7.62
CA ILE A 161 -20.36 9.52 8.89
C ILE A 161 -19.57 8.24 8.59
N GLY A 162 -18.29 8.24 8.93
CA GLY A 162 -17.46 7.04 8.90
C GLY A 162 -17.49 6.33 10.26
N PRO A 163 -17.10 5.04 10.31
CA PRO A 163 -17.03 4.31 11.57
C PRO A 163 -16.02 4.97 12.53
N MET A 164 -16.36 5.01 13.80
CA MET A 164 -15.46 5.47 14.86
C MET A 164 -14.24 4.53 14.92
N LEU A 165 -13.05 5.10 14.90
CA LEU A 165 -11.79 4.37 15.07
C LEU A 165 -11.29 4.58 16.48
N TYR A 166 -11.10 3.51 17.21
CA TYR A 166 -10.54 3.59 18.55
C TYR A 166 -9.02 3.51 18.51
N ALA A 167 -8.35 4.35 19.30
CA ALA A 167 -6.91 4.52 19.27
C ALA A 167 -6.11 3.21 19.52
N TYR A 168 -6.75 2.18 20.02
CA TYR A 168 -6.11 0.92 20.41
C TYR A 168 -6.73 -0.33 19.78
N GLU A 169 -7.57 -0.17 18.75
CA GLU A 169 -8.29 -1.27 18.11
C GLU A 169 -7.35 -2.21 17.32
N ASP A 170 -6.39 -1.63 16.60
CA ASP A 170 -5.44 -2.41 15.80
C ASP A 170 -4.07 -2.49 16.50
N VAL A 171 -3.70 -3.67 16.94
CA VAL A 171 -2.31 -3.95 17.34
C VAL A 171 -1.49 -4.13 16.07
N PRO A 172 -0.40 -3.35 15.86
CA PRO A 172 0.43 -3.52 14.67
C PRO A 172 1.02 -4.93 14.59
N SER A 173 0.94 -5.56 13.41
CA SER A 173 1.65 -6.83 13.18
C SER A 173 3.15 -6.60 13.26
N THR A 174 3.85 -7.45 14.00
CA THR A 174 5.30 -7.39 14.18
C THR A 174 5.90 -8.79 14.04
N LEU A 175 7.21 -8.86 13.92
CA LEU A 175 8.00 -10.08 13.95
C LEU A 175 8.90 -10.05 15.19
N ASP A 176 9.09 -11.18 15.82
CA ASP A 176 10.14 -11.34 16.83
C ASP A 176 11.52 -11.58 16.20
N LYS A 177 12.57 -11.57 17.04
CA LYS A 177 13.94 -11.74 16.57
C LYS A 177 14.17 -13.11 15.90
N SER A 178 13.55 -14.17 16.40
CA SER A 178 13.67 -15.51 15.86
C SER A 178 13.02 -15.63 14.49
N GLN A 179 11.86 -15.02 14.31
CA GLN A 179 11.16 -14.95 13.03
C GLN A 179 11.96 -14.15 11.98
N ILE A 180 12.54 -13.01 12.38
CA ILE A 180 13.41 -12.22 11.49
C ILE A 180 14.63 -13.05 11.08
N ALA A 181 15.29 -13.71 12.02
CA ALA A 181 16.45 -14.56 11.76
C ALA A 181 16.08 -15.73 10.81
N ALA A 182 14.94 -16.37 11.01
CA ALA A 182 14.44 -17.43 10.14
C ALA A 182 14.21 -16.96 8.70
N VAL A 183 13.56 -15.79 8.52
CA VAL A 183 13.32 -15.22 7.18
C VAL A 183 14.63 -14.85 6.49
N LEU A 184 15.55 -14.22 7.21
CA LEU A 184 16.88 -13.87 6.68
C LEU A 184 17.68 -15.13 6.33
N GLY A 185 17.72 -16.12 7.20
CA GLY A 185 18.41 -17.40 6.97
C GLY A 185 17.88 -18.12 5.73
N ALA A 186 16.57 -18.35 5.67
CA ALA A 186 15.95 -19.02 4.52
C ALA A 186 16.13 -18.24 3.20
N THR A 187 16.18 -16.88 3.26
CA THR A 187 16.39 -16.09 2.04
C THR A 187 17.85 -16.11 1.60
N LYS A 188 18.80 -16.18 2.53
CA LYS A 188 20.25 -16.24 2.26
C LYS A 188 20.64 -17.48 1.46
N GLU A 189 19.93 -18.61 1.63
CA GLU A 189 20.16 -19.84 0.87
C GLU A 189 19.82 -19.69 -0.63
N ASP A 190 18.98 -18.73 -0.99
CA ASP A 190 18.61 -18.46 -2.39
C ASP A 190 19.67 -17.57 -3.07
N GLN A 191 20.65 -18.20 -3.70
CA GLN A 191 21.75 -17.53 -4.41
C GLN A 191 21.37 -17.04 -5.83
N SER A 192 20.09 -17.16 -6.22
CA SER A 192 19.62 -16.60 -7.50
C SER A 192 19.71 -15.06 -7.50
N PRO A 193 19.76 -14.42 -8.68
CA PRO A 193 19.70 -12.96 -8.79
C PRO A 193 18.54 -12.33 -8.02
N ARG A 194 17.41 -13.05 -7.95
CA ARG A 194 16.24 -12.63 -7.17
C ARG A 194 16.47 -12.82 -5.67
N GLY A 195 17.08 -13.94 -5.27
CA GLY A 195 17.38 -14.24 -3.87
C GLY A 195 18.33 -13.20 -3.27
N LEU A 196 19.43 -12.90 -3.96
CA LEU A 196 20.39 -11.87 -3.56
C LEU A 196 19.73 -10.49 -3.38
N ARG A 197 18.88 -10.10 -4.34
CA ARG A 197 18.10 -8.85 -4.22
C ARG A 197 17.19 -8.85 -2.99
N ASP A 198 16.42 -9.92 -2.83
CA ASP A 198 15.42 -10.03 -1.76
C ASP A 198 16.12 -10.05 -0.40
N TYR A 199 17.27 -10.72 -0.30
CA TYR A 199 18.09 -10.74 0.92
C TYR A 199 18.63 -9.35 1.28
N ALA A 200 19.18 -8.60 0.33
CA ALA A 200 19.64 -7.25 0.57
C ALA A 200 18.49 -6.33 1.02
N ILE A 201 17.30 -6.44 0.42
CA ILE A 201 16.11 -5.70 0.85
C ILE A 201 15.72 -6.06 2.28
N LEU A 202 15.67 -7.35 2.62
CA LEU A 202 15.30 -7.83 3.94
C LEU A 202 16.30 -7.37 5.01
N GLN A 203 17.60 -7.38 4.71
CA GLN A 203 18.64 -6.85 5.58
C GLN A 203 18.40 -5.37 5.89
N MET A 204 18.08 -4.57 4.89
CA MET A 204 17.79 -3.15 5.08
C MET A 204 16.50 -2.91 5.90
N LEU A 205 15.45 -3.70 5.63
CA LEU A 205 14.19 -3.62 6.38
C LEU A 205 14.39 -3.97 7.85
N ALA A 206 15.10 -5.08 8.12
CA ALA A 206 15.33 -5.56 9.48
C ALA A 206 16.25 -4.62 10.27
N THR A 207 17.31 -4.10 9.63
CA THR A 207 18.33 -3.29 10.29
C THR A 207 17.87 -1.85 10.56
N TYR A 208 17.27 -1.20 9.55
CA TYR A 208 16.96 0.24 9.63
C TYR A 208 15.46 0.52 9.81
N GLY A 209 14.59 -0.46 9.60
CA GLY A 209 13.14 -0.24 9.66
C GLY A 209 12.62 0.70 8.57
N LEU A 210 13.26 0.74 7.40
CA LEU A 210 12.90 1.63 6.30
C LEU A 210 11.49 1.38 5.77
N ARG A 211 10.86 2.43 5.23
CA ARG A 211 9.59 2.28 4.52
C ARG A 211 9.82 1.66 3.14
N GLU A 212 8.83 0.91 2.66
CA GLU A 212 8.84 0.34 1.30
C GLU A 212 9.27 1.33 0.23
N GLY A 213 8.66 2.51 0.24
CA GLY A 213 8.97 3.52 -0.76
C GLY A 213 10.37 4.16 -0.61
N GLU A 214 11.01 4.09 0.55
CA GLU A 214 12.39 4.53 0.77
C GLU A 214 13.35 3.53 0.13
N ILE A 215 13.10 2.22 0.31
CA ILE A 215 13.87 1.15 -0.33
C ILE A 215 13.70 1.15 -1.85
N CYS A 216 12.46 1.23 -2.34
CA CYS A 216 12.20 1.19 -3.79
C CYS A 216 12.83 2.36 -4.55
N ARG A 217 13.08 3.49 -3.90
CA ARG A 217 13.69 4.69 -4.49
C ARG A 217 15.15 4.90 -4.17
N LEU A 218 15.77 3.98 -3.42
CA LEU A 218 17.21 4.06 -3.11
C LEU A 218 18.02 3.91 -4.40
N ARG A 219 18.96 4.81 -4.61
CA ARG A 219 19.80 4.88 -5.81
C ARG A 219 21.24 4.50 -5.53
N LEU A 220 21.97 4.17 -6.57
CA LEU A 220 23.40 3.82 -6.48
C LEU A 220 24.22 4.94 -5.82
N GLU A 221 23.91 6.19 -6.12
CA GLU A 221 24.55 7.38 -5.54
C GLU A 221 24.16 7.67 -4.09
N ASP A 222 23.19 6.98 -3.53
CA ASP A 222 22.80 7.12 -2.13
C ASP A 222 23.65 6.27 -1.19
N VAL A 223 24.49 5.39 -1.73
CA VAL A 223 25.43 4.55 -0.96
C VAL A 223 26.84 5.16 -1.06
N ASN A 224 27.31 5.70 0.04
CA ASN A 224 28.70 6.16 0.16
C ASN A 224 29.56 5.02 0.74
N TRP A 225 30.15 4.23 -0.15
CA TRP A 225 30.99 3.08 0.22
C TRP A 225 32.25 3.46 1.00
N ARG A 226 32.85 4.61 0.69
CA ARG A 226 34.08 5.08 1.37
C ARG A 226 33.77 5.68 2.75
N GLY A 227 32.66 6.42 2.84
CA GLY A 227 32.23 7.04 4.09
C GLY A 227 31.28 6.17 4.91
N GLU A 228 31.09 4.89 4.53
CA GLU A 228 30.24 3.90 5.21
C GLU A 228 28.88 4.48 5.63
N SER A 229 28.20 5.14 4.68
CA SER A 229 26.93 5.78 4.98
C SER A 229 25.90 5.61 3.87
N LEU A 230 24.63 5.62 4.27
CA LEU A 230 23.45 5.56 3.42
C LEU A 230 22.68 6.87 3.53
N ARG A 231 22.35 7.47 2.41
CA ARG A 231 21.44 8.62 2.32
C ARG A 231 20.02 8.13 2.03
N ILE A 232 19.11 8.30 2.96
CA ILE A 232 17.72 7.88 2.83
C ILE A 232 16.82 9.08 2.60
N ARG A 233 16.10 9.09 1.48
CA ARG A 233 15.10 10.10 1.15
C ARG A 233 13.74 9.71 1.70
N HIS A 234 13.23 10.48 2.66
CA HIS A 234 11.89 10.26 3.22
C HIS A 234 10.79 10.72 2.29
N THR A 235 9.94 9.79 1.89
CA THR A 235 8.94 9.99 0.83
C THR A 235 7.83 10.98 1.18
N LYS A 236 7.53 11.16 2.47
CA LYS A 236 6.46 12.07 2.92
C LYS A 236 6.94 13.50 3.20
N THR A 237 8.24 13.70 3.41
CA THR A 237 8.81 14.99 3.81
C THR A 237 9.80 15.57 2.81
N ASN A 238 10.24 14.75 1.84
CA ASN A 238 11.38 15.03 0.96
C ASN A 238 12.69 15.33 1.72
N ALA A 239 12.72 15.15 3.03
CA ALA A 239 13.91 15.28 3.84
C ALA A 239 14.85 14.09 3.64
N TYR A 240 16.11 14.29 3.93
CA TYR A 240 17.14 13.24 3.90
C TYR A 240 17.58 12.90 5.32
N SER A 241 17.83 11.62 5.57
CA SER A 241 18.56 11.13 6.74
C SER A 241 19.81 10.39 6.30
N TYR A 242 20.85 10.46 7.09
CA TYR A 242 22.06 9.69 6.89
C TYR A 242 22.15 8.61 7.95
N MET A 243 22.40 7.37 7.50
CA MET A 243 22.52 6.21 8.38
C MET A 243 23.86 5.53 8.14
N PRO A 244 24.50 4.92 9.16
CA PRO A 244 25.72 4.16 8.94
C PRO A 244 25.42 2.95 8.05
N LEU A 245 26.31 2.66 7.11
CA LEU A 245 26.27 1.45 6.30
C LEU A 245 26.94 0.31 7.11
N LEU A 246 26.14 -0.47 7.80
CA LEU A 246 26.65 -1.59 8.60
C LEU A 246 27.16 -2.70 7.68
N ALA A 247 28.23 -3.39 8.10
CA ALA A 247 28.95 -4.37 7.30
C ALA A 247 28.03 -5.43 6.65
N HIS A 248 27.14 -6.07 7.44
CA HIS A 248 26.23 -7.10 6.93
C HIS A 248 25.22 -6.59 5.88
N VAL A 249 24.84 -5.30 5.94
CA VAL A 249 23.98 -4.67 4.92
C VAL A 249 24.80 -4.32 3.69
N GLY A 250 26.01 -3.78 3.88
CA GLY A 250 26.95 -3.47 2.81
C GLY A 250 27.34 -4.70 1.99
N GLU A 251 27.64 -5.82 2.64
CA GLU A 251 27.94 -7.11 2.00
C GLU A 251 26.75 -7.61 1.17
N ALA A 252 25.54 -7.64 1.75
CA ALA A 252 24.35 -8.05 1.03
C ALA A 252 24.05 -7.17 -0.19
N LEU A 253 24.28 -5.85 -0.08
CA LEU A 253 24.14 -4.93 -1.21
C LEU A 253 25.19 -5.20 -2.28
N LEU A 254 26.46 -5.42 -1.90
CA LEU A 254 27.54 -5.73 -2.83
C LEU A 254 27.32 -7.02 -3.58
N ASP A 255 26.89 -8.09 -2.89
CA ASP A 255 26.56 -9.37 -3.51
C ASP A 255 25.45 -9.21 -4.55
N TYR A 256 24.39 -8.51 -4.20
CA TYR A 256 23.33 -8.23 -5.16
C TYR A 256 23.82 -7.39 -6.35
N LEU A 257 24.57 -6.32 -6.11
CA LEU A 257 25.07 -5.43 -7.16
C LEU A 257 26.02 -6.13 -8.13
N ARG A 258 26.86 -7.02 -7.62
CA ARG A 258 27.88 -7.74 -8.41
C ARG A 258 27.35 -8.98 -9.12
N LEU A 259 26.50 -9.75 -8.43
CA LEU A 259 26.10 -11.08 -8.86
C LEU A 259 24.63 -11.19 -9.27
N GLY A 260 23.77 -10.30 -8.75
CA GLY A 260 22.33 -10.44 -8.95
C GLY A 260 21.66 -9.33 -9.75
N ARG A 261 22.25 -8.14 -9.80
CA ARG A 261 21.61 -6.99 -10.46
C ARG A 261 21.88 -7.02 -11.96
N PRO A 262 20.84 -7.03 -12.83
CA PRO A 262 21.02 -6.90 -14.28
C PRO A 262 21.73 -5.60 -14.67
N GLY A 263 22.53 -5.64 -15.75
CA GLY A 263 23.13 -4.45 -16.35
C GLY A 263 22.04 -3.54 -16.96
N THR A 264 21.97 -2.28 -16.54
CA THR A 264 20.97 -1.33 -17.02
C THR A 264 21.37 0.09 -16.62
N GLU A 265 20.86 1.09 -17.35
CA GLU A 265 21.04 2.52 -17.06
C GLU A 265 20.19 3.01 -15.87
N ILE A 266 19.31 2.18 -15.35
CA ILE A 266 18.45 2.53 -14.20
C ILE A 266 19.30 2.75 -12.96
N ARG A 267 19.10 3.88 -12.29
CA ARG A 267 19.90 4.29 -11.14
C ARG A 267 19.39 3.73 -9.81
N GLU A 268 18.15 3.29 -9.74
CA GLU A 268 17.60 2.61 -8.56
C GLU A 268 18.36 1.30 -8.30
N ILE A 269 18.73 1.08 -7.04
CA ILE A 269 19.48 -0.13 -6.64
C ILE A 269 18.65 -1.38 -6.94
N PHE A 270 17.40 -1.39 -6.47
CA PHE A 270 16.55 -2.56 -6.56
C PHE A 270 15.65 -2.50 -7.78
N ILE A 271 15.89 -3.41 -8.71
CA ILE A 271 15.18 -3.52 -9.98
C ILE A 271 14.56 -4.91 -10.15
N ARG A 272 13.68 -5.03 -11.12
CA ARG A 272 13.07 -6.32 -11.48
C ARG A 272 14.13 -7.25 -12.06
N SER A 273 14.07 -8.53 -11.68
CA SER A 273 14.99 -9.55 -12.18
C SER A 273 14.68 -10.05 -13.60
N LEU A 274 13.53 -9.63 -14.15
CA LEU A 274 13.08 -9.96 -15.51
C LEU A 274 12.83 -8.68 -16.30
N ALA A 275 13.10 -8.74 -17.60
CA ALA A 275 12.84 -7.63 -18.50
C ALA A 275 11.32 -7.26 -18.55
N PRO A 276 11.00 -5.99 -18.76
CA PRO A 276 11.90 -4.85 -18.72
C PRO A 276 12.44 -4.62 -17.30
N TYR A 277 13.74 -4.41 -17.18
CA TYR A 277 14.44 -4.24 -15.90
C TYR A 277 14.12 -2.86 -15.29
N THR A 278 12.87 -2.64 -14.90
CA THR A 278 12.43 -1.40 -14.25
C THR A 278 12.66 -1.44 -12.74
N ALA A 279 12.71 -0.27 -12.11
CA ALA A 279 12.74 -0.18 -10.65
C ALA A 279 11.55 -0.93 -10.04
N ILE A 280 11.77 -1.57 -8.90
CA ILE A 280 10.65 -2.16 -8.13
C ILE A 280 9.85 -1.05 -7.48
N THR A 281 8.53 -1.20 -7.44
CA THR A 281 7.60 -0.21 -6.88
C THR A 281 6.83 -0.72 -5.68
N ASN A 282 6.92 -2.03 -5.43
CA ASN A 282 6.17 -2.70 -4.37
C ASN A 282 6.94 -3.93 -3.85
N LEU A 283 7.01 -4.09 -2.53
CA LEU A 283 7.69 -5.18 -1.85
C LEU A 283 6.73 -6.22 -1.27
N TYR A 284 5.42 -5.94 -1.24
CA TYR A 284 4.45 -6.78 -0.54
C TYR A 284 4.45 -8.25 -0.99
N GLY A 285 4.45 -8.47 -2.30
CA GLY A 285 4.46 -9.84 -2.87
C GLY A 285 5.76 -10.60 -2.55
N MET A 286 6.90 -9.91 -2.60
CA MET A 286 8.21 -10.46 -2.23
C MET A 286 8.24 -10.83 -0.75
N ILE A 287 7.89 -9.90 0.13
CA ILE A 287 7.86 -10.12 1.59
C ILE A 287 6.96 -11.31 1.95
N ARG A 288 5.73 -11.35 1.41
CA ARG A 288 4.82 -12.49 1.64
C ARG A 288 5.42 -13.82 1.23
N GLY A 289 6.08 -13.84 0.06
CA GLY A 289 6.73 -15.05 -0.44
C GLY A 289 7.87 -15.51 0.46
N ARG A 290 8.72 -14.60 0.94
CA ARG A 290 9.86 -14.90 1.81
C ARG A 290 9.42 -15.31 3.24
N LEU A 291 8.39 -14.66 3.79
CA LEU A 291 7.76 -15.08 5.05
C LEU A 291 7.22 -16.52 4.95
N ALA A 292 6.46 -16.80 3.89
CA ALA A 292 5.90 -18.14 3.68
C ALA A 292 6.98 -19.22 3.48
N ALA A 293 8.04 -18.91 2.72
CA ALA A 293 9.17 -19.83 2.52
C ALA A 293 9.94 -20.15 3.82
N ALA A 294 9.96 -19.21 4.76
CA ALA A 294 10.55 -19.40 6.08
C ALA A 294 9.58 -20.00 7.12
N GLY A 295 8.34 -20.33 6.74
CA GLY A 295 7.32 -20.82 7.66
C GLY A 295 6.87 -19.78 8.70
N VAL A 296 7.05 -18.48 8.41
CA VAL A 296 6.74 -17.40 9.33
C VAL A 296 5.38 -16.79 8.98
N GLU A 297 4.46 -16.85 9.93
CA GLU A 297 3.11 -16.29 9.79
C GLU A 297 2.85 -15.23 10.86
N PRO A 298 3.08 -13.93 10.56
CA PRO A 298 2.75 -12.87 11.50
C PRO A 298 1.23 -12.75 11.67
N ALA A 299 0.79 -12.45 12.87
CA ALA A 299 -0.61 -12.14 13.13
C ALA A 299 -1.02 -10.85 12.39
N GLY A 300 -1.97 -10.95 11.46
CA GLY A 300 -2.51 -9.82 10.71
C GLY A 300 -1.77 -9.48 9.41
N LYS A 301 -1.35 -8.23 9.22
CA LYS A 301 -0.74 -7.75 7.97
C LYS A 301 0.66 -8.34 7.75
N ARG A 302 0.95 -8.78 6.50
CA ARG A 302 2.18 -9.48 6.09
C ARG A 302 3.01 -8.68 5.08
N GLY A 303 3.10 -7.37 5.26
CA GLY A 303 3.83 -6.48 4.36
C GLY A 303 5.13 -5.94 4.97
N PRO A 304 5.85 -5.03 4.27
CA PRO A 304 7.14 -4.48 4.73
C PRO A 304 7.10 -3.82 6.11
N HIS A 305 5.94 -3.32 6.51
CA HIS A 305 5.78 -2.65 7.81
C HIS A 305 6.00 -3.55 9.03
N VAL A 306 5.90 -4.90 8.89
CA VAL A 306 6.14 -5.81 10.03
C VAL A 306 7.58 -5.72 10.52
N PHE A 307 8.56 -5.55 9.62
CA PHE A 307 9.98 -5.34 9.95
C PHE A 307 10.20 -3.99 10.64
N ARG A 308 9.54 -2.96 10.15
CA ARG A 308 9.62 -1.62 10.75
C ARG A 308 9.03 -1.59 12.16
N HIS A 309 7.89 -2.27 12.37
CA HIS A 309 7.30 -2.43 13.69
C HIS A 309 8.21 -3.23 14.62
N ALA A 310 8.80 -4.32 14.11
CA ALA A 310 9.77 -5.12 14.85
C ALA A 310 10.99 -4.27 15.29
N ARG A 311 11.55 -3.48 14.38
CA ARG A 311 12.68 -2.58 14.70
C ARG A 311 12.30 -1.53 15.72
N ALA A 312 11.11 -0.92 15.65
CA ALA A 312 10.62 0.03 16.63
C ALA A 312 10.49 -0.60 18.03
N VAL A 313 9.91 -1.81 18.09
CA VAL A 313 9.77 -2.56 19.37
C VAL A 313 11.13 -2.94 19.92
N GLU A 314 12.06 -3.35 19.08
CA GLU A 314 13.44 -3.68 19.50
C GLU A 314 14.14 -2.47 20.13
N MET A 315 14.06 -1.30 19.50
CA MET A 315 14.62 -0.06 20.05
C MET A 315 13.92 0.32 21.36
N LEU A 316 12.60 0.14 21.45
CA LEU A 316 11.85 0.42 22.68
C LEU A 316 12.29 -0.49 23.83
N ARG A 317 12.46 -1.80 23.57
CA ARG A 317 12.99 -2.79 24.54
C ARG A 317 14.42 -2.49 24.96
N ALA A 318 15.21 -1.89 24.06
CA ALA A 318 16.55 -1.40 24.39
C ALA A 318 16.53 -0.04 25.11
N SER A 319 15.37 0.40 25.61
CA SER A 319 15.19 1.67 26.35
C SER A 319 15.58 2.92 25.57
N VAL A 320 15.55 2.86 24.20
CA VAL A 320 15.79 4.03 23.37
C VAL A 320 14.63 5.00 23.53
N PRO A 321 14.87 6.29 23.82
CA PRO A 321 13.82 7.29 23.96
C PRO A 321 12.91 7.36 22.72
N GLN A 322 11.60 7.48 22.91
CA GLN A 322 10.61 7.51 21.82
C GLN A 322 10.90 8.55 20.75
N LYS A 323 11.42 9.72 21.16
CA LYS A 323 11.82 10.77 20.24
C LYS A 323 12.90 10.26 19.27
N ILE A 324 13.93 9.59 19.79
CA ILE A 324 15.02 9.02 18.99
C ILE A 324 14.50 7.92 18.06
N ILE A 325 13.59 7.06 18.55
CA ILE A 325 12.92 6.06 17.69
C ILE A 325 12.17 6.76 16.55
N GLY A 326 11.44 7.82 16.87
CA GLY A 326 10.73 8.63 15.86
C GLY A 326 11.69 9.23 14.84
N ASP A 327 12.81 9.81 15.27
CA ASP A 327 13.81 10.42 14.40
C ASP A 327 14.48 9.38 13.49
N VAL A 328 14.91 8.24 14.03
CA VAL A 328 15.51 7.13 13.26
C VAL A 328 14.54 6.58 12.21
N LEU A 329 13.29 6.40 12.60
CA LEU A 329 12.26 5.91 11.68
C LEU A 329 11.67 7.01 10.77
N GLY A 330 12.02 8.28 10.94
CA GLY A 330 11.47 9.39 10.17
C GLY A 330 9.97 9.58 10.40
N HIS A 331 9.51 9.58 11.66
CA HIS A 331 8.13 9.89 12.03
C HIS A 331 7.90 11.40 12.03
N ARG A 332 6.73 11.84 11.56
CA ARG A 332 6.33 13.26 11.62
C ARG A 332 5.77 13.67 12.98
N SER A 333 5.17 12.73 13.70
CA SER A 333 4.58 12.97 15.01
C SER A 333 4.92 11.84 15.97
N THR A 334 4.98 12.16 17.25
CA THR A 334 5.16 11.22 18.35
C THR A 334 4.03 10.20 18.42
N GLU A 335 2.82 10.55 17.98
CA GLU A 335 1.68 9.63 17.93
C GLU A 335 1.97 8.37 17.08
N SER A 336 2.74 8.52 15.99
CA SER A 336 3.16 7.38 15.16
C SER A 336 4.06 6.41 15.93
N THR A 337 4.75 6.87 16.97
CA THR A 337 5.63 6.05 17.82
C THR A 337 4.84 5.44 18.98
N ASN A 338 3.78 6.10 19.46
CA ASN A 338 2.91 5.61 20.53
C ASN A 338 2.24 4.27 20.19
N ALA A 339 1.99 4.01 18.89
CA ALA A 339 1.45 2.73 18.45
C ALA A 339 2.34 1.53 18.87
N TYR A 340 3.64 1.73 19.04
CA TYR A 340 4.59 0.67 19.43
C TYR A 340 4.60 0.39 20.94
N LEU A 341 4.17 1.33 21.76
CA LEU A 341 4.02 1.09 23.21
C LEU A 341 3.06 -0.05 23.50
N LYS A 342 2.07 -0.27 22.64
CA LYS A 342 1.13 -1.40 22.74
C LYS A 342 1.80 -2.76 22.57
N LEU A 343 2.85 -2.82 21.75
CA LEU A 343 3.60 -4.04 21.49
C LEU A 343 4.61 -4.37 22.58
N ALA A 344 4.92 -3.38 23.44
CA ALA A 344 5.75 -3.54 24.63
C ALA A 344 4.93 -3.78 25.92
N THR A 345 3.62 -4.01 25.79
CA THR A 345 2.72 -4.19 26.96
C THR A 345 3.10 -5.39 27.83
N ASP A 346 3.70 -6.43 27.26
CA ASP A 346 4.17 -7.57 28.04
C ASP A 346 5.34 -7.18 28.96
N ASP A 347 6.19 -6.25 28.49
CA ASP A 347 7.26 -5.67 29.32
C ASP A 347 6.69 -4.72 30.39
N LEU A 348 5.57 -4.04 30.10
CA LEU A 348 4.86 -3.20 31.07
C LEU A 348 4.10 -4.02 32.12
N ARG A 349 3.63 -5.23 31.81
CA ARG A 349 3.03 -6.15 32.77
C ARG A 349 4.02 -6.58 33.88
N ALA A 350 5.29 -6.67 33.52
CA ALA A 350 6.34 -7.02 34.48
C ALA A 350 6.60 -5.91 35.55
N VAL A 351 6.18 -4.65 35.26
CA VAL A 351 6.27 -3.50 36.17
C VAL A 351 4.90 -3.00 36.64
N ALA A 352 3.81 -3.67 36.21
CA ALA A 352 2.48 -3.36 36.69
C ALA A 352 2.35 -3.73 38.18
N LEU A 353 1.81 -2.81 38.99
CA LEU A 353 1.44 -3.11 40.34
C LEU A 353 0.34 -4.19 40.37
N ASP A 354 0.40 -5.09 41.34
CA ASP A 354 -0.66 -6.08 41.54
C ASP A 354 -2.01 -5.38 41.70
N VAL A 355 -3.05 -5.98 41.12
CA VAL A 355 -4.41 -5.44 41.20
C VAL A 355 -4.81 -5.47 42.69
N PRO A 356 -5.10 -4.33 43.31
CA PRO A 356 -5.57 -4.34 44.70
C PRO A 356 -6.85 -5.17 44.82
N GLY A 357 -6.85 -6.20 45.65
CA GLY A 357 -8.03 -7.00 45.97
C GLY A 357 -8.03 -8.44 45.51
N THR A 358 -6.94 -8.99 44.99
CA THR A 358 -6.80 -10.45 44.75
C THR A 358 -6.14 -11.16 45.93
N GLU A 359 -6.41 -10.72 47.17
CA GLU A 359 -6.19 -11.60 48.32
C GLU A 359 -7.21 -12.74 48.23
N VAL A 360 -6.74 -13.91 47.86
CA VAL A 360 -7.48 -15.17 47.96
C VAL A 360 -7.83 -15.33 49.44
N LEU A 361 -9.12 -15.20 49.76
CA LEU A 361 -9.68 -15.65 51.01
C LEU A 361 -9.38 -17.15 51.13
N SER A 362 -8.39 -17.48 51.91
CA SER A 362 -8.07 -18.83 52.37
C SER A 362 -9.10 -19.31 53.41
#